data_a82802270b18f9d8740192a55546e935
#
_entry.id   a82802270b18f9d8740192a55546e935
#
_cell.length_a   1.000
_cell.length_b   1.000
_cell.length_c   1.000
_cell.angle_alpha   90.00
_cell.angle_beta   90.00
_cell.angle_gamma   90.00
#
_symmetry.space_group_name_H-M   'P 1'
#
loop_
_entity.id
_entity.type
_entity.pdbx_description
1 polymer ?
#
loop_
_entity_poly.entity_id
_entity_poly.type
_entity_poly.pdbx_seq_one_letter_code
_entity_poly.pdbx_strand_id
1 'polypeptide(L)'
;QNDRYAGIAKRVGELQAETYLLEHQWDAVRVIRPANVYGPYDDFNPMTAQVIPALIGRVLAGENPLVVWGDGSAVRDFVFSEDVADAAILALEKAPVNVPINIGSGQGVTIKELADTVASLVPGKPSIEWDTSKPAGDPVRLLATERAQELLGYTPSTSLTDGIARTIEWYLSNTDLANRRKGVVNAGE
;
A
#
# COMPACT_ATOMS: atom_id res chain seq x y z
N GLN A 1 -6.04 14.31 -8.49
CA GLN A 1 -5.24 15.55 -8.44
C GLN A 1 -4.27 15.61 -7.24
N ASN A 2 -4.56 14.87 -6.15
CA ASN A 2 -3.73 14.91 -4.92
C ASN A 2 -2.34 14.30 -5.09
N ASP A 3 -2.16 13.36 -6.03
CA ASP A 3 -0.86 12.69 -6.26
C ASP A 3 0.07 13.45 -7.21
N ARG A 4 -0.35 14.59 -7.74
CA ARG A 4 0.39 15.33 -8.77
C ARG A 4 1.81 15.66 -8.33
N TYR A 5 1.96 16.24 -7.15
CA TYR A 5 3.27 16.66 -6.65
C TYR A 5 4.13 15.47 -6.21
N ALA A 6 3.54 14.51 -5.53
CA ALA A 6 4.23 13.28 -5.12
C ALA A 6 4.68 12.46 -6.33
N GLY A 7 3.81 12.33 -7.36
CA GLY A 7 4.14 11.64 -8.60
C GLY A 7 5.27 12.32 -9.37
N ILE A 8 5.28 13.65 -9.44
CA ILE A 8 6.36 14.41 -10.07
C ILE A 8 7.67 14.21 -9.31
N ALA A 9 7.67 14.30 -7.97
CA ALA A 9 8.87 14.10 -7.16
C ALA A 9 9.49 12.71 -7.38
N LYS A 10 8.68 11.66 -7.44
CA LYS A 10 9.15 10.30 -7.75
C LYS A 10 9.71 10.21 -9.17
N ARG A 11 9.06 10.85 -10.15
CA ARG A 11 9.55 10.88 -11.54
C ARG A 11 10.89 11.61 -11.65
N VAL A 12 11.12 12.69 -10.88
CA VAL A 12 12.41 13.36 -10.81
C VAL A 12 13.50 12.41 -10.30
N GLY A 13 13.22 11.58 -9.29
CA GLY A 13 14.16 10.56 -8.81
C GLY A 13 14.55 9.55 -9.89
N GLU A 14 13.59 9.10 -10.71
CA GLU A 14 13.88 8.20 -11.85
C GLU A 14 14.75 8.89 -12.91
N LEU A 15 14.45 10.16 -13.26
CA LEU A 15 15.27 10.97 -14.19
C LEU A 15 16.68 11.19 -13.64
N GLN A 16 16.83 11.39 -12.34
CA GLN A 16 18.13 11.49 -11.68
C GLN A 16 18.95 10.21 -11.87
N ALA A 17 18.33 9.05 -11.64
CA ALA A 17 18.98 7.75 -11.86
C ALA A 17 19.43 7.57 -13.32
N GLU A 18 18.60 7.99 -14.29
CA GLU A 18 18.93 7.98 -15.72
C GLU A 18 20.12 8.91 -16.03
N THR A 19 20.15 10.11 -15.44
CA THR A 19 21.25 11.07 -15.59
C THR A 19 22.58 10.49 -15.08
N TYR A 20 22.58 9.84 -13.92
CA TYR A 20 23.78 9.17 -13.40
C TYR A 20 24.30 8.07 -14.32
N LEU A 21 23.41 7.31 -14.94
CA LEU A 21 23.81 6.32 -15.94
C LEU A 21 24.46 6.99 -17.16
N LEU A 22 23.83 8.04 -17.72
CA LEU A 22 24.29 8.70 -18.94
C LEU A 22 25.61 9.48 -18.77
N GLU A 23 25.75 10.21 -17.66
CA GLU A 23 26.90 11.09 -17.42
C GLU A 23 28.07 10.39 -16.74
N HIS A 24 27.77 9.40 -15.86
CA HIS A 24 28.79 8.74 -15.04
C HIS A 24 28.92 7.25 -15.31
N GLN A 25 28.17 6.70 -16.25
CA GLN A 25 28.10 5.26 -16.55
C GLN A 25 27.81 4.42 -15.31
N TRP A 26 27.06 5.00 -14.33
CA TRP A 26 26.69 4.33 -13.10
C TRP A 26 25.45 3.49 -13.32
N ASP A 27 25.64 2.19 -13.43
CA ASP A 27 24.62 1.20 -13.77
C ASP A 27 24.01 0.47 -12.56
N ALA A 28 24.24 0.97 -11.35
CA ALA A 28 23.82 0.30 -10.11
C ALA A 28 22.35 0.51 -9.72
N VAL A 29 21.59 1.36 -10.44
CA VAL A 29 20.20 1.69 -10.07
C VAL A 29 19.21 0.71 -10.68
N ARG A 30 18.29 0.24 -9.84
CA ARG A 30 17.10 -0.54 -10.23
C ARG A 30 15.86 0.22 -9.76
N VAL A 31 14.84 0.28 -10.59
CA VAL A 31 13.63 1.06 -10.31
C VAL A 31 12.43 0.13 -10.18
N ILE A 32 11.81 0.11 -9.00
CA ILE A 32 10.53 -0.56 -8.77
C ILE A 32 9.45 0.46 -8.43
N ARG A 33 8.22 0.20 -8.86
CA ARG A 33 7.04 1.03 -8.61
C ARG A 33 5.97 0.19 -7.92
N PRO A 34 5.97 0.14 -6.58
CA PRO A 34 4.97 -0.64 -5.85
C PRO A 34 3.56 -0.06 -6.01
N ALA A 35 2.55 -0.94 -5.97
CA ALA A 35 1.14 -0.60 -5.83
C ALA A 35 0.85 -0.04 -4.42
N ASN A 36 -0.37 -0.20 -3.89
CA ASN A 36 -0.67 0.20 -2.53
C ASN A 36 -0.07 -0.82 -1.56
N VAL A 37 1.09 -0.47 -1.00
CA VAL A 37 1.80 -1.33 -0.03
C VAL A 37 1.11 -1.23 1.33
N TYR A 38 0.97 -2.36 2.01
CA TYR A 38 0.46 -2.43 3.37
C TYR A 38 1.17 -3.54 4.16
N GLY A 39 1.13 -3.48 5.49
CA GLY A 39 1.72 -4.52 6.33
C GLY A 39 2.15 -4.03 7.72
N PRO A 40 2.94 -4.85 8.44
CA PRO A 40 3.60 -4.44 9.66
C PRO A 40 4.40 -3.14 9.52
N TYR A 41 4.47 -2.37 10.60
CA TYR A 41 5.15 -1.05 10.65
C TYR A 41 4.50 0.06 9.81
N ASP A 42 3.29 -0.13 9.26
CA ASP A 42 2.55 0.92 8.57
C ASP A 42 2.15 2.07 9.51
N ASP A 43 1.66 3.17 8.94
CA ASP A 43 1.12 4.29 9.71
C ASP A 43 -0.36 4.05 10.03
N PHE A 44 -0.68 3.86 11.32
CA PHE A 44 -2.05 3.66 11.82
C PHE A 44 -2.68 4.96 12.37
N ASN A 45 -2.07 6.12 12.14
CA ASN A 45 -2.64 7.40 12.55
C ASN A 45 -3.90 7.71 11.73
N PRO A 46 -5.08 7.91 12.36
CA PRO A 46 -6.34 8.17 11.66
C PRO A 46 -6.32 9.36 10.70
N MET A 47 -5.40 10.32 10.89
CA MET A 47 -5.28 11.52 10.07
C MET A 47 -4.41 11.34 8.83
N THR A 48 -3.48 10.37 8.85
CA THR A 48 -2.45 10.20 7.80
C THR A 48 -2.42 8.80 7.20
N ALA A 49 -3.02 7.82 7.88
CA ALA A 49 -3.03 6.43 7.48
C ALA A 49 -3.66 6.20 6.10
N GLN A 50 -3.09 5.28 5.34
CA GLN A 50 -3.71 4.74 4.13
C GLN A 50 -4.92 3.85 4.50
N VAL A 51 -5.70 3.45 3.49
CA VAL A 51 -7.01 2.80 3.71
C VAL A 51 -6.93 1.54 4.59
N ILE A 52 -5.99 0.62 4.35
CA ILE A 52 -5.90 -0.64 5.13
C ILE A 52 -5.56 -0.37 6.60
N PRO A 53 -4.46 0.31 6.94
CA PRO A 53 -4.16 0.59 8.34
C PRO A 53 -5.20 1.48 9.01
N ALA A 54 -5.87 2.40 8.28
CA ALA A 54 -6.96 3.19 8.82
C ALA A 54 -8.17 2.33 9.21
N LEU A 55 -8.60 1.42 8.33
CA LEU A 55 -9.70 0.50 8.64
C LEU A 55 -9.36 -0.41 9.83
N ILE A 56 -8.16 -1.01 9.85
CA ILE A 56 -7.70 -1.85 10.95
C ILE A 56 -7.71 -1.08 12.27
N GLY A 57 -7.11 0.12 12.31
CA GLY A 57 -7.05 0.93 13.52
C GLY A 57 -8.43 1.30 14.05
N ARG A 58 -9.38 1.62 13.18
CA ARG A 58 -10.76 2.01 13.54
C ARG A 58 -11.57 0.82 14.07
N VAL A 59 -11.52 -0.34 13.41
CA VAL A 59 -12.24 -1.51 13.89
C VAL A 59 -11.69 -2.03 15.23
N LEU A 60 -10.38 -1.99 15.43
CA LEU A 60 -9.75 -2.37 16.70
C LEU A 60 -9.97 -1.34 17.81
N ALA A 61 -10.27 -0.09 17.47
CA ALA A 61 -10.74 0.92 18.42
C ALA A 61 -12.23 0.76 18.79
N GLY A 62 -12.94 -0.24 18.21
CA GLY A 62 -14.33 -0.55 18.54
C GLY A 62 -15.36 0.22 17.70
N GLU A 63 -14.97 0.82 16.57
CA GLU A 63 -15.92 1.50 15.70
C GLU A 63 -16.94 0.51 15.10
N ASN A 64 -18.22 0.73 15.39
CA ASN A 64 -19.33 -0.06 14.88
C ASN A 64 -20.63 0.78 14.86
N PRO A 65 -21.22 1.09 13.69
CA PRO A 65 -20.77 0.66 12.36
C PRO A 65 -19.44 1.30 11.93
N LEU A 66 -18.65 0.56 11.13
CA LEU A 66 -17.47 1.10 10.45
C LEU A 66 -17.93 1.95 9.26
N VAL A 67 -17.82 3.28 9.38
CA VAL A 67 -18.24 4.20 8.31
C VAL A 67 -17.14 4.36 7.28
N VAL A 68 -17.38 3.94 6.03
CA VAL A 68 -16.41 4.01 4.92
C VAL A 68 -16.88 5.01 3.87
N TRP A 69 -15.96 5.85 3.36
CA TRP A 69 -16.30 6.86 2.36
C TRP A 69 -16.56 6.27 0.99
N GLY A 70 -17.53 6.85 0.28
CA GLY A 70 -17.95 6.42 -1.06
C GLY A 70 -18.95 5.28 -1.00
N ASP A 71 -19.04 4.52 -2.08
CA ASP A 71 -19.97 3.39 -2.25
C ASP A 71 -19.26 2.02 -2.22
N GLY A 72 -17.95 2.01 -2.02
CA GLY A 72 -17.14 0.80 -2.00
C GLY A 72 -16.77 0.24 -3.36
N SER A 73 -17.22 0.83 -4.47
CA SER A 73 -17.00 0.30 -5.83
C SER A 73 -15.59 0.53 -6.37
N ALA A 74 -14.83 1.47 -5.81
CA ALA A 74 -13.48 1.80 -6.27
C ALA A 74 -12.54 0.60 -6.14
N VAL A 75 -11.80 0.30 -7.23
CA VAL A 75 -10.89 -0.85 -7.32
C VAL A 75 -9.45 -0.41 -7.15
N ARG A 76 -8.69 -1.15 -6.32
CA ARG A 76 -7.27 -0.92 -6.05
C ARG A 76 -6.50 -2.23 -6.10
N ASP A 77 -5.20 -2.11 -6.37
CA ASP A 77 -4.21 -3.17 -6.20
C ASP A 77 -3.50 -2.97 -4.86
N PHE A 78 -3.53 -3.98 -3.99
CA PHE A 78 -2.86 -4.00 -2.68
C PHE A 78 -1.80 -5.08 -2.66
N VAL A 79 -0.60 -4.73 -2.23
CA VAL A 79 0.54 -5.65 -2.16
C VAL A 79 1.13 -5.65 -0.75
N PHE A 80 1.40 -6.84 -0.22
CA PHE A 80 1.96 -6.98 1.12
C PHE A 80 3.43 -6.54 1.16
N SER A 81 3.86 -5.92 2.26
CA SER A 81 5.19 -5.30 2.37
C SER A 81 6.34 -6.28 2.19
N GLU A 82 6.21 -7.53 2.63
CA GLU A 82 7.24 -8.55 2.44
C GLU A 82 7.36 -8.98 0.97
N ASP A 83 6.24 -9.12 0.25
CA ASP A 83 6.27 -9.40 -1.20
C ASP A 83 7.00 -8.26 -1.96
N VAL A 84 6.83 -7.00 -1.51
CA VAL A 84 7.60 -5.87 -2.09
C VAL A 84 9.08 -5.97 -1.77
N ALA A 85 9.45 -6.40 -0.55
CA ALA A 85 10.84 -6.61 -0.17
C ALA A 85 11.49 -7.72 -1.01
N ASP A 86 10.80 -8.83 -1.22
CA ASP A 86 11.27 -9.92 -2.08
C ASP A 86 11.43 -9.44 -3.54
N ALA A 87 10.47 -8.67 -4.05
CA ALA A 87 10.58 -8.07 -5.37
C ALA A 87 11.77 -7.11 -5.48
N ALA A 88 12.09 -6.34 -4.43
CA ALA A 88 13.24 -5.44 -4.40
C ALA A 88 14.56 -6.20 -4.46
N ILE A 89 14.68 -7.33 -3.74
CA ILE A 89 15.85 -8.21 -3.80
C ILE A 89 16.00 -8.79 -5.22
N LEU A 90 14.92 -9.33 -5.77
CA LEU A 90 14.93 -9.86 -7.14
C LEU A 90 15.30 -8.78 -8.17
N ALA A 91 14.83 -7.54 -7.97
CA ALA A 91 15.17 -6.44 -8.87
C ALA A 91 16.66 -6.08 -8.81
N LEU A 92 17.29 -6.11 -7.62
CA LEU A 92 18.75 -5.91 -7.51
C LEU A 92 19.54 -6.96 -8.28
N GLU A 93 19.07 -8.21 -8.29
CA GLU A 93 19.74 -9.32 -8.93
C GLU A 93 19.51 -9.40 -10.45
N LYS A 94 18.29 -9.10 -10.91
CA LYS A 94 17.82 -9.46 -12.26
C LYS A 94 17.34 -8.29 -13.10
N ALA A 95 16.89 -7.17 -12.49
CA ALA A 95 16.29 -6.10 -13.28
C ALA A 95 17.30 -5.43 -14.20
N PRO A 96 16.90 -5.07 -15.43
CA PRO A 96 17.70 -4.19 -16.27
C PRO A 96 17.89 -2.82 -15.61
N VAL A 97 19.02 -2.18 -15.92
CA VAL A 97 19.36 -0.85 -15.39
C VAL A 97 18.31 0.19 -15.82
N ASN A 98 17.83 0.98 -14.90
CA ASN A 98 16.87 2.07 -15.13
C ASN A 98 15.57 1.68 -15.86
N VAL A 99 15.21 0.41 -15.89
CA VAL A 99 13.92 -0.03 -16.40
C VAL A 99 12.91 -0.09 -15.25
N PRO A 100 11.88 0.78 -15.23
CA PRO A 100 10.88 0.76 -14.17
C PRO A 100 10.01 -0.51 -14.25
N ILE A 101 9.86 -1.18 -13.11
CA ILE A 101 9.08 -2.41 -12.97
C ILE A 101 7.98 -2.18 -11.93
N ASN A 102 6.72 -2.35 -12.33
CA ASN A 102 5.59 -2.27 -11.41
C ASN A 102 5.55 -3.53 -10.54
N ILE A 103 5.35 -3.33 -9.23
CA ILE A 103 5.22 -4.40 -8.24
C ILE A 103 3.84 -4.30 -7.60
N GLY A 104 3.02 -5.29 -7.79
CA GLY A 104 1.65 -5.35 -7.28
C GLY A 104 1.21 -6.79 -7.07
N SER A 105 -0.02 -6.95 -6.58
CA SER A 105 -0.65 -8.27 -6.49
C SER A 105 -1.14 -8.77 -7.87
N GLY A 106 -1.32 -7.85 -8.82
CA GLY A 106 -1.96 -8.13 -10.11
C GLY A 106 -3.46 -8.37 -9.98
N GLN A 107 -4.03 -8.20 -8.80
CA GLN A 107 -5.45 -8.41 -8.53
C GLN A 107 -6.13 -7.11 -8.12
N GLY A 108 -7.23 -6.78 -8.78
CA GLY A 108 -8.08 -5.67 -8.39
C GLY A 108 -9.02 -6.08 -7.26
N VAL A 109 -9.01 -5.31 -6.18
CA VAL A 109 -9.90 -5.49 -5.03
C VAL A 109 -10.75 -4.25 -4.87
N THR A 110 -12.06 -4.40 -4.73
CA THR A 110 -12.96 -3.28 -4.41
C THR A 110 -12.75 -2.85 -2.95
N ILE A 111 -12.99 -1.58 -2.67
CA ILE A 111 -12.96 -1.08 -1.28
C ILE A 111 -14.01 -1.79 -0.42
N LYS A 112 -15.09 -2.27 -1.04
CA LYS A 112 -16.10 -3.09 -0.35
C LYS A 112 -15.51 -4.43 0.09
N GLU A 113 -14.91 -5.20 -0.82
CA GLU A 113 -14.25 -6.47 -0.50
C GLU A 113 -13.15 -6.30 0.55
N LEU A 114 -12.39 -5.21 0.47
CA LEU A 114 -11.39 -4.87 1.48
C LEU A 114 -12.02 -4.66 2.85
N ALA A 115 -13.05 -3.81 2.95
CA ALA A 115 -13.71 -3.50 4.22
C ALA A 115 -14.37 -4.74 4.83
N ASP A 116 -15.04 -5.56 4.01
CA ASP A 116 -15.64 -6.83 4.41
C ASP A 116 -14.55 -7.79 4.95
N THR A 117 -13.40 -7.86 4.28
CA THR A 117 -12.27 -8.69 4.73
C THR A 117 -11.75 -8.22 6.09
N VAL A 118 -11.48 -6.92 6.27
CA VAL A 118 -11.02 -6.37 7.55
C VAL A 118 -12.04 -6.64 8.66
N ALA A 119 -13.33 -6.37 8.41
CA ALA A 119 -14.38 -6.60 9.39
C ALA A 119 -14.53 -8.08 9.78
N SER A 120 -14.30 -9.00 8.84
CA SER A 120 -14.41 -10.44 9.09
C SER A 120 -13.30 -11.00 10.01
N LEU A 121 -12.13 -10.34 10.03
CA LEU A 121 -10.94 -10.78 10.75
C LEU A 121 -10.84 -10.25 12.18
N VAL A 122 -11.76 -9.39 12.59
CA VAL A 122 -11.77 -8.84 13.96
C VAL A 122 -12.92 -9.40 14.80
N PRO A 123 -12.75 -9.50 16.14
CA PRO A 123 -13.83 -9.87 17.04
C PRO A 123 -15.01 -8.90 16.90
N GLY A 124 -16.23 -9.44 16.99
CA GLY A 124 -17.45 -8.65 16.91
C GLY A 124 -17.93 -8.33 15.51
N LYS A 125 -17.11 -8.51 14.48
CA LYS A 125 -17.46 -8.34 13.06
C LYS A 125 -18.36 -7.11 12.84
N PRO A 126 -17.81 -5.88 12.93
CA PRO A 126 -18.61 -4.67 12.84
C PRO A 126 -19.38 -4.62 11.52
N SER A 127 -20.57 -4.04 11.54
CA SER A 127 -21.28 -3.73 10.31
C SER A 127 -20.59 -2.59 9.57
N ILE A 128 -20.74 -2.56 8.25
CA ILE A 128 -20.15 -1.50 7.40
C ILE A 128 -21.26 -0.57 6.93
N GLU A 129 -21.03 0.72 7.05
CA GLU A 129 -21.90 1.78 6.54
C GLU A 129 -21.15 2.64 5.54
N TRP A 130 -21.81 3.01 4.43
CA TRP A 130 -21.20 3.75 3.32
C TRP A 130 -21.61 5.21 3.35
N ASP A 131 -20.65 6.13 3.49
CA ASP A 131 -20.89 7.57 3.36
C ASP A 131 -20.68 8.01 1.90
N THR A 132 -21.75 7.92 1.12
CA THR A 132 -21.75 8.33 -0.30
C THR A 132 -21.71 9.85 -0.51
N SER A 133 -21.79 10.66 0.55
CA SER A 133 -21.58 12.10 0.48
C SER A 133 -20.09 12.47 0.28
N LYS A 134 -19.19 11.53 0.55
CA LYS A 134 -17.75 11.67 0.39
C LYS A 134 -17.27 11.10 -0.94
N PRO A 135 -16.19 11.64 -1.52
CA PRO A 135 -15.67 11.17 -2.80
C PRO A 135 -15.09 9.76 -2.68
N ALA A 136 -15.41 8.90 -3.66
CA ALA A 136 -14.86 7.55 -3.80
C ALA A 136 -13.43 7.50 -4.39
N GLY A 137 -12.94 8.63 -4.92
CA GLY A 137 -11.66 8.68 -5.66
C GLY A 137 -11.77 8.12 -7.08
N ASP A 138 -10.63 7.74 -7.68
CA ASP A 138 -10.61 7.17 -9.04
C ASP A 138 -11.32 5.80 -9.04
N PRO A 139 -12.15 5.49 -10.06
CA PRO A 139 -12.90 4.24 -10.12
C PRO A 139 -12.02 2.99 -10.10
N VAL A 140 -10.96 2.98 -10.91
CA VAL A 140 -10.03 1.85 -11.03
C VAL A 140 -8.60 2.36 -11.06
N ARG A 141 -7.74 1.79 -10.21
CA ARG A 141 -6.30 2.05 -10.22
C ARG A 141 -5.57 0.73 -10.02
N LEU A 142 -5.15 0.13 -11.13
CA LEU A 142 -4.42 -1.15 -11.18
C LEU A 142 -3.09 -0.95 -11.87
N LEU A 143 -2.11 -1.77 -11.52
CA LEU A 143 -0.81 -1.82 -12.17
C LEU A 143 -0.74 -3.04 -13.09
N ALA A 144 -0.15 -2.86 -14.27
CA ALA A 144 0.29 -3.96 -15.12
C ALA A 144 1.57 -4.58 -14.49
N THR A 145 1.52 -5.85 -14.12
CA THR A 145 2.58 -6.56 -13.37
C THR A 145 3.31 -7.61 -14.19
N GLU A 146 2.95 -7.79 -15.46
CA GLU A 146 3.51 -8.81 -16.36
C GLU A 146 5.04 -8.67 -16.47
N ARG A 147 5.54 -7.45 -16.52
CA ARG A 147 6.99 -7.17 -16.58
C ARG A 147 7.73 -7.68 -15.34
N ALA A 148 7.12 -7.62 -14.14
CA ALA A 148 7.73 -8.17 -12.93
C ALA A 148 7.88 -9.69 -13.03
N GLN A 149 6.86 -10.36 -13.57
CA GLN A 149 6.93 -11.79 -13.82
C GLN A 149 8.00 -12.14 -14.88
N GLU A 150 8.01 -11.42 -16.00
CA GLU A 150 8.93 -11.68 -17.12
C GLU A 150 10.40 -11.44 -16.76
N LEU A 151 10.70 -10.29 -16.13
CA LEU A 151 12.08 -9.87 -15.88
C LEU A 151 12.64 -10.39 -14.56
N LEU A 152 11.81 -10.55 -13.54
CA LEU A 152 12.24 -10.93 -12.20
C LEU A 152 11.86 -12.37 -11.84
N GLY A 153 10.87 -12.95 -12.50
CA GLY A 153 10.19 -14.16 -12.04
C GLY A 153 9.36 -13.92 -10.78
N TYR A 154 9.00 -12.64 -10.52
CA TYR A 154 8.25 -12.25 -9.33
C TYR A 154 6.77 -12.62 -9.46
N THR A 155 6.27 -13.27 -8.41
CA THR A 155 4.84 -13.49 -8.17
C THR A 155 4.56 -13.24 -6.69
N PRO A 156 3.57 -12.40 -6.33
CA PRO A 156 3.23 -12.18 -4.94
C PRO A 156 2.76 -13.49 -4.30
N SER A 157 3.19 -13.75 -3.07
CA SER A 157 2.91 -14.98 -2.35
C SER A 157 1.83 -14.82 -1.27
N THR A 158 1.57 -13.58 -0.84
CA THR A 158 0.68 -13.28 0.28
C THR A 158 -0.70 -12.89 -0.24
N SER A 159 -1.73 -13.64 0.17
CA SER A 159 -3.13 -13.27 -0.12
C SER A 159 -3.53 -12.01 0.65
N LEU A 160 -4.52 -11.26 0.16
CA LEU A 160 -5.04 -10.08 0.87
C LEU A 160 -5.49 -10.43 2.30
N THR A 161 -6.20 -11.53 2.46
CA THR A 161 -6.71 -11.98 3.76
C THR A 161 -5.58 -12.30 4.73
N ASP A 162 -4.56 -13.06 4.29
CA ASP A 162 -3.42 -13.41 5.13
C ASP A 162 -2.59 -12.18 5.49
N GLY A 163 -2.34 -11.28 4.53
CA GLY A 163 -1.61 -10.04 4.77
C GLY A 163 -2.33 -9.13 5.78
N ILE A 164 -3.67 -9.00 5.67
CA ILE A 164 -4.46 -8.23 6.64
C ILE A 164 -4.42 -8.90 8.02
N ALA A 165 -4.58 -10.21 8.11
CA ALA A 165 -4.51 -10.95 9.37
C ALA A 165 -3.16 -10.75 10.08
N ARG A 166 -2.05 -10.87 9.36
CA ARG A 166 -0.69 -10.61 9.86
C ARG A 166 -0.48 -9.15 10.29
N THR A 167 -1.08 -8.20 9.57
CA THR A 167 -1.03 -6.78 9.92
C THR A 167 -1.79 -6.49 11.21
N ILE A 168 -2.97 -7.10 11.40
CA ILE A 168 -3.76 -7.00 12.63
C ILE A 168 -2.99 -7.60 13.81
N GLU A 169 -2.44 -8.81 13.66
CA GLU A 169 -1.64 -9.48 14.69
C GLU A 169 -0.45 -8.62 15.13
N TRP A 170 0.27 -8.06 14.14
CA TRP A 170 1.38 -7.17 14.42
C TRP A 170 0.92 -5.92 15.20
N TYR A 171 -0.17 -5.27 14.76
CA TYR A 171 -0.70 -4.07 15.43
C TYR A 171 -1.05 -4.36 16.89
N LEU A 172 -1.76 -5.45 17.15
CA LEU A 172 -2.16 -5.86 18.51
C LEU A 172 -0.94 -6.14 19.40
N SER A 173 0.11 -6.74 18.84
CA SER A 173 1.35 -7.06 19.55
C SER A 173 2.27 -5.86 19.75
N ASN A 174 2.07 -4.75 18.98
CA ASN A 174 2.96 -3.59 18.93
C ASN A 174 2.21 -2.26 19.08
N THR A 175 1.10 -2.22 19.81
CA THR A 175 0.21 -1.07 19.94
C THR A 175 0.96 0.20 20.40
N ASP A 176 1.91 0.06 21.34
CA ASP A 176 2.71 1.19 21.81
C ASP A 176 3.60 1.80 20.72
N LEU A 177 4.22 0.95 19.89
CA LEU A 177 5.05 1.39 18.77
C LEU A 177 4.20 2.05 17.68
N ALA A 178 3.08 1.44 17.33
CA ALA A 178 2.11 1.98 16.38
C ALA A 178 1.56 3.34 16.82
N ASN A 179 1.30 3.51 18.13
CA ASN A 179 0.82 4.76 18.71
C ASN A 179 1.89 5.85 18.83
N ARG A 180 3.16 5.51 19.04
CA ARG A 180 4.27 6.49 19.08
C ARG A 180 4.43 7.22 17.75
N ARG A 181 4.19 6.58 16.62
CA ARG A 181 4.18 7.22 15.29
C ARG A 181 3.07 8.24 15.13
N LYS A 182 1.96 8.13 15.90
CA LYS A 182 0.87 9.13 15.93
C LYS A 182 1.31 10.47 16.52
N GLY A 183 2.36 10.52 17.36
CA GLY A 183 2.80 11.73 18.08
C GLY A 183 3.73 12.64 17.30
N VAL A 184 4.28 12.24 16.17
CA VAL A 184 5.23 13.04 15.39
C VAL A 184 4.57 14.21 14.65
N VAL A 185 3.24 14.21 14.51
CA VAL A 185 2.48 15.26 13.80
C VAL A 185 2.10 16.43 14.71
N ASN A 186 2.17 16.30 16.05
CA ASN A 186 1.79 17.34 17.01
C ASN A 186 2.96 18.23 17.49
N ALA A 187 4.14 18.14 16.88
CA ALA A 187 5.30 18.97 17.21
C ALA A 187 5.40 20.26 16.38
N GLY A 188 4.26 20.75 15.87
CA GLY A 188 4.18 21.93 14.99
C GLY A 188 2.94 22.78 15.27
N GLU A 189 2.69 23.19 16.55
CA GLU A 189 1.93 24.36 16.90
C GLU A 189 2.85 25.39 17.55
#